data_7c0166f891aaad076307761c80c5a202
#
_entry.id   7c0166f891aaad076307761c80c5a202
#
_cell.length_a   1.000
_cell.length_b   1.000
_cell.length_c   1.000
_cell.angle_alpha   90.00
_cell.angle_beta   90.00
_cell.angle_gamma   90.00
#
_symmetry.space_group_name_H-M   'P 1'
#
loop_
_entity.id
_entity.type
_entity.pdbx_description
1 polymer ?
#
loop_
_entity_poly.entity_id
_entity_poly.type
_entity_poly.pdbx_seq_one_letter_code
_entity_poly.pdbx_strand_id
1 'polypeptide(L)'
;MNPNRIPLLAIAAYSGTGKTTLLKHVIPLLLTHHGVRVGLIKHTHHQMDIDTPGKDSYELRKAGAAQTIVASSQRWALMTETPEQEEPNIYHLAGKMDASTLDLVLVEGFKNEKIAKIALFRQSLGRELSDLIDEYVIAIATDGEIDTMLPVLDINQPEQVATFIQQWLKNNNL
;
A
#
# COMPACT_ATOMS: atom_id res chain seq x y z
N MET A 1 11.72 16.97 9.19
CA MET A 1 10.71 15.86 9.08
C MET A 1 10.44 15.34 10.47
N ASN A 2 9.22 14.92 10.77
CA ASN A 2 8.88 14.37 12.09
C ASN A 2 9.48 12.96 12.20
N PRO A 3 10.44 12.68 13.11
CA PRO A 3 11.17 11.40 13.16
C PRO A 3 10.31 10.17 13.47
N ASN A 4 9.01 10.35 13.71
CA ASN A 4 8.07 9.28 14.04
C ASN A 4 7.10 8.92 12.90
N ARG A 5 7.34 9.38 11.65
CA ARG A 5 6.46 9.02 10.53
C ARG A 5 7.09 7.91 9.70
N ILE A 6 6.39 6.78 9.62
CA ILE A 6 6.75 5.69 8.71
C ILE A 6 6.68 6.21 7.27
N PRO A 7 7.70 5.98 6.42
CA PRO A 7 7.64 6.31 5.00
C PRO A 7 6.45 5.66 4.31
N LEU A 8 5.75 6.41 3.45
CA LEU A 8 4.63 5.93 2.65
C LEU A 8 5.07 5.81 1.18
N LEU A 9 4.78 4.68 0.55
CA LEU A 9 5.04 4.44 -0.87
C LEU A 9 3.80 3.85 -1.53
N ALA A 10 3.22 4.59 -2.46
CA ALA A 10 2.05 4.13 -3.20
C ALA A 10 2.44 3.23 -4.37
N ILE A 11 1.56 2.30 -4.68
CA ILE A 11 1.63 1.49 -5.90
C ILE A 11 0.44 1.87 -6.78
N ALA A 12 0.72 2.65 -7.82
CA ALA A 12 -0.27 3.10 -8.79
C ALA A 12 -0.37 2.10 -9.94
N ALA A 13 -1.55 1.62 -10.24
CA ALA A 13 -1.77 0.65 -11.31
C ALA A 13 -3.22 0.59 -11.75
N TYR A 14 -3.46 0.26 -12.99
CA TYR A 14 -4.79 -0.14 -13.46
C TYR A 14 -5.20 -1.50 -12.89
N SER A 15 -6.50 -1.78 -12.90
CA SER A 15 -7.00 -3.13 -12.61
C SER A 15 -6.45 -4.11 -13.65
N GLY A 16 -6.04 -5.30 -13.20
CA GLY A 16 -5.49 -6.33 -14.09
C GLY A 16 -3.99 -6.23 -14.39
N THR A 17 -3.29 -5.16 -13.95
CA THR A 17 -1.83 -5.01 -14.17
C THR A 17 -0.98 -6.08 -13.47
N GLY A 18 -1.55 -6.81 -12.50
CA GLY A 18 -0.80 -7.80 -11.70
C GLY A 18 -0.21 -7.22 -10.41
N LYS A 19 -0.69 -6.07 -9.94
CA LYS A 19 -0.23 -5.42 -8.70
C LYS A 19 -0.17 -6.38 -7.49
N THR A 20 -1.27 -7.08 -7.21
CA THR A 20 -1.32 -8.04 -6.09
C THR A 20 -0.32 -9.17 -6.27
N THR A 21 -0.15 -9.67 -7.50
CA THR A 21 0.82 -10.73 -7.83
C THR A 21 2.24 -10.25 -7.56
N LEU A 22 2.59 -9.05 -8.01
CA LEU A 22 3.90 -8.46 -7.76
C LEU A 22 4.15 -8.27 -6.26
N LEU A 23 3.22 -7.65 -5.53
CA LEU A 23 3.38 -7.37 -4.10
C LEU A 23 3.48 -8.63 -3.24
N LYS A 24 2.81 -9.72 -3.62
CA LYS A 24 2.96 -11.04 -2.94
C LYS A 24 4.39 -11.58 -2.98
N HIS A 25 5.20 -11.15 -3.95
CA HIS A 25 6.63 -11.51 -4.04
C HIS A 25 7.53 -10.42 -3.46
N VAL A 26 7.24 -9.14 -3.72
CA VAL A 26 8.04 -8.01 -3.23
C VAL A 26 8.05 -7.92 -1.70
N ILE A 27 6.91 -8.08 -1.04
CA ILE A 27 6.82 -7.95 0.44
C ILE A 27 7.71 -8.97 1.16
N PRO A 28 7.69 -10.28 0.83
CA PRO A 28 8.63 -11.22 1.43
C PRO A 28 10.10 -10.90 1.14
N LEU A 29 10.44 -10.46 -0.08
CA LEU A 29 11.81 -10.09 -0.45
C LEU A 29 12.31 -8.88 0.35
N LEU A 30 11.48 -7.87 0.57
CA LEU A 30 11.79 -6.72 1.42
C LEU A 30 12.16 -7.18 2.83
N LEU A 31 11.41 -8.10 3.42
CA LEU A 31 11.69 -8.62 4.75
C LEU A 31 12.94 -9.50 4.77
N THR A 32 13.02 -10.53 3.89
CA THR A 32 14.05 -11.57 3.99
C THR A 32 15.42 -11.13 3.47
N HIS A 33 15.46 -10.32 2.41
CA HIS A 33 16.71 -9.89 1.79
C HIS A 33 17.17 -8.51 2.26
N HIS A 34 16.25 -7.65 2.71
CA HIS A 34 16.57 -6.27 3.05
C HIS A 34 16.23 -5.90 4.51
N GLY A 35 15.59 -6.78 5.26
CA GLY A 35 15.20 -6.54 6.66
C GLY A 35 14.12 -5.46 6.82
N VAL A 36 13.40 -5.10 5.75
CA VAL A 36 12.37 -4.05 5.73
C VAL A 36 11.02 -4.65 6.13
N ARG A 37 10.49 -4.19 7.25
CA ARG A 37 9.17 -4.58 7.77
C ARG A 37 8.09 -3.70 7.16
N VAL A 38 7.15 -4.33 6.47
CA VAL A 38 6.16 -3.63 5.63
C VAL A 38 4.78 -3.64 6.27
N GLY A 39 4.18 -2.45 6.43
CA GLY A 39 2.74 -2.27 6.63
C GLY A 39 2.03 -2.10 5.28
N LEU A 40 0.72 -2.32 5.24
CA LEU A 40 -0.09 -2.15 4.04
C LEU A 40 -1.37 -1.36 4.36
N ILE A 41 -1.61 -0.28 3.60
CA ILE A 41 -2.89 0.42 3.57
C ILE A 41 -3.52 0.17 2.21
N LYS A 42 -4.74 -0.35 2.21
CA LYS A 42 -5.51 -0.60 0.98
C LYS A 42 -6.84 0.15 1.04
N HIS A 43 -7.08 1.03 0.07
CA HIS A 43 -8.39 1.64 -0.14
C HIS A 43 -9.28 0.72 -0.98
N THR A 44 -10.52 0.61 -0.58
CA THR A 44 -11.58 -0.08 -1.34
C THR A 44 -12.82 0.78 -1.41
N HIS A 45 -13.47 0.81 -2.57
CA HIS A 45 -14.75 1.50 -2.78
C HIS A 45 -15.96 0.61 -2.43
N HIS A 46 -15.70 -0.64 -2.05
CA HIS A 46 -16.76 -1.56 -1.63
C HIS A 46 -16.92 -1.53 -0.11
N GLN A 47 -18.12 -1.82 0.38
CA GLN A 47 -18.33 -2.05 1.80
C GLN A 47 -17.39 -3.17 2.26
N MET A 48 -16.62 -2.88 3.29
CA MET A 48 -15.59 -3.76 3.81
C MET A 48 -16.07 -4.32 5.15
N ASP A 49 -16.66 -5.51 5.14
CA ASP A 49 -16.88 -6.28 6.35
C ASP A 49 -15.69 -7.23 6.56
N ILE A 50 -14.86 -6.93 7.56
CA ILE A 50 -13.73 -7.79 7.97
C ILE A 50 -14.23 -8.91 8.87
N ASP A 51 -15.37 -8.68 9.55
CA ASP A 51 -15.98 -9.58 10.50
C ASP A 51 -17.05 -10.46 9.84
N THR A 52 -17.30 -11.63 10.41
CA THR A 52 -18.27 -12.60 9.86
C THR A 52 -19.65 -12.32 10.43
N PRO A 53 -20.69 -12.09 9.58
CA PRO A 53 -22.05 -11.96 10.02
C PRO A 53 -22.49 -13.12 10.94
N GLY A 54 -23.20 -12.81 12.02
CA GLY A 54 -23.68 -13.79 13.01
C GLY A 54 -22.65 -14.17 14.10
N LYS A 55 -21.46 -13.54 14.12
CA LYS A 55 -20.55 -13.61 15.26
C LYS A 55 -20.82 -12.49 16.25
N ASP A 56 -20.55 -12.72 17.53
CA ASP A 56 -20.79 -11.76 18.61
C ASP A 56 -20.14 -10.40 18.33
N SER A 57 -18.90 -10.39 17.83
CA SER A 57 -18.18 -9.17 17.46
C SER A 57 -18.93 -8.38 16.38
N TYR A 58 -19.45 -9.05 15.36
CA TYR A 58 -20.25 -8.45 14.31
C TYR A 58 -21.55 -7.83 14.85
N GLU A 59 -22.30 -8.61 15.68
CA GLU A 59 -23.58 -8.16 16.25
C GLU A 59 -23.39 -6.98 17.19
N LEU A 60 -22.34 -6.99 18.05
CA LEU A 60 -22.05 -5.90 18.96
C LEU A 60 -21.60 -4.63 18.23
N ARG A 61 -20.82 -4.76 17.15
CA ARG A 61 -20.46 -3.65 16.28
C ARG A 61 -21.69 -3.03 15.61
N LYS A 62 -22.58 -3.87 15.05
CA LYS A 62 -23.85 -3.41 14.45
C LYS A 62 -24.82 -2.81 15.47
N ALA A 63 -24.72 -3.18 16.74
CA ALA A 63 -25.49 -2.58 17.83
C ALA A 63 -25.00 -1.18 18.23
N GLY A 64 -23.89 -0.68 17.63
CA GLY A 64 -23.43 0.70 17.79
C GLY A 64 -22.07 0.87 18.46
N ALA A 65 -21.25 -0.17 18.57
CA ALA A 65 -19.87 0.00 19.05
C ALA A 65 -19.06 0.79 18.01
N ALA A 66 -18.57 1.99 18.37
CA ALA A 66 -17.81 2.85 17.50
C ALA A 66 -16.42 2.28 17.13
N GLN A 67 -15.84 1.48 18.02
CA GLN A 67 -14.61 0.74 17.78
C GLN A 67 -14.71 -0.67 18.37
N THR A 68 -14.19 -1.64 17.63
CA THR A 68 -14.18 -3.05 18.04
C THR A 68 -12.78 -3.63 17.84
N ILE A 69 -12.20 -4.24 18.88
CA ILE A 69 -10.98 -5.03 18.75
C ILE A 69 -11.35 -6.50 18.88
N VAL A 70 -10.96 -7.26 17.86
CA VAL A 70 -11.01 -8.73 17.89
C VAL A 70 -9.58 -9.25 18.01
N ALA A 71 -9.31 -10.05 19.02
CA ALA A 71 -7.95 -10.50 19.33
C ALA A 71 -7.87 -12.02 19.54
N SER A 72 -6.76 -12.61 19.08
CA SER A 72 -6.33 -13.96 19.36
C SER A 72 -4.87 -13.97 19.81
N SER A 73 -4.33 -15.14 20.15
CA SER A 73 -2.90 -15.28 20.50
C SER A 73 -1.93 -14.97 19.34
N GLN A 74 -2.42 -14.96 18.10
CA GLN A 74 -1.57 -14.80 16.91
C GLN A 74 -1.76 -13.45 16.20
N ARG A 75 -2.91 -12.80 16.37
CA ARG A 75 -3.25 -11.55 15.69
C ARG A 75 -4.42 -10.84 16.35
N TRP A 76 -4.51 -9.56 16.12
CA TRP A 76 -5.68 -8.76 16.47
C TRP A 76 -6.02 -7.81 15.31
N ALA A 77 -7.27 -7.36 15.27
CA ALA A 77 -7.74 -6.36 14.34
C ALA A 77 -8.55 -5.30 15.07
N LEU A 78 -8.30 -4.02 14.77
CA LEU A 78 -9.11 -2.89 15.21
C LEU A 78 -10.02 -2.48 14.03
N MET A 79 -11.30 -2.47 14.26
CA MET A 79 -12.30 -1.90 13.37
C MET A 79 -12.82 -0.61 13.96
N THR A 80 -12.85 0.47 13.16
CA THR A 80 -13.39 1.78 13.54
C THR A 80 -14.50 2.14 12.57
N GLU A 81 -15.68 2.42 13.08
CA GLU A 81 -16.79 2.92 12.26
C GLU A 81 -16.58 4.41 11.96
N THR A 82 -16.72 4.80 10.69
CA THR A 82 -16.53 6.18 10.21
C THR A 82 -17.69 6.62 9.33
N PRO A 83 -18.93 6.65 9.84
CA PRO A 83 -20.14 6.83 9.04
C PRO A 83 -20.22 8.20 8.33
N GLU A 84 -19.56 9.22 8.86
CA GLU A 84 -19.57 10.59 8.34
C GLU A 84 -18.32 10.94 7.51
N GLN A 85 -17.40 9.99 7.34
CA GLN A 85 -16.17 10.23 6.60
C GLN A 85 -16.38 9.90 5.12
N GLU A 86 -16.31 10.91 4.24
CA GLU A 86 -16.44 10.71 2.79
C GLU A 86 -15.25 9.99 2.19
N GLU A 87 -14.02 10.41 2.55
CA GLU A 87 -12.78 9.83 2.06
C GLU A 87 -11.80 9.56 3.21
N PRO A 88 -11.16 8.38 3.25
CA PRO A 88 -10.21 8.04 4.30
C PRO A 88 -8.90 8.83 4.15
N ASN A 89 -8.43 9.46 5.22
CA ASN A 89 -7.16 10.16 5.25
C ASN A 89 -6.00 9.19 5.48
N ILE A 90 -5.11 9.09 4.49
CA ILE A 90 -3.97 8.16 4.50
C ILE A 90 -3.00 8.39 5.68
N TYR A 91 -2.75 9.64 6.05
CA TYR A 91 -1.85 9.96 7.16
C TYR A 91 -2.46 9.61 8.51
N HIS A 92 -3.78 9.77 8.64
CA HIS A 92 -4.51 9.31 9.82
C HIS A 92 -4.44 7.78 9.94
N LEU A 93 -4.65 7.05 8.83
CA LEU A 93 -4.55 5.58 8.80
C LEU A 93 -3.13 5.11 9.13
N ALA A 94 -2.11 5.72 8.53
CA ALA A 94 -0.72 5.40 8.82
C ALA A 94 -0.37 5.65 10.30
N GLY A 95 -0.93 6.71 10.89
CA GLY A 95 -0.78 7.00 12.33
C GLY A 95 -1.43 5.99 13.28
N LYS A 96 -2.28 5.06 12.77
CA LYS A 96 -2.81 3.93 13.55
C LYS A 96 -1.88 2.72 13.56
N MET A 97 -0.84 2.73 12.73
CA MET A 97 0.15 1.66 12.66
C MET A 97 1.28 1.89 13.67
N ASP A 98 1.84 0.81 14.17
CA ASP A 98 2.95 0.86 15.13
C ASP A 98 4.28 1.14 14.40
N ALA A 99 4.74 2.40 14.50
CA ALA A 99 5.99 2.86 13.88
C ALA A 99 7.24 2.18 14.46
N SER A 100 7.17 1.53 15.63
CA SER A 100 8.30 0.79 16.20
C SER A 100 8.52 -0.57 15.53
N THR A 101 7.51 -1.07 14.83
CA THR A 101 7.52 -2.40 14.19
C THR A 101 7.58 -2.36 12.67
N LEU A 102 7.48 -1.17 12.05
CA LEU A 102 7.41 -0.99 10.61
C LEU A 102 8.47 -0.01 10.11
N ASP A 103 9.04 -0.31 8.95
CA ASP A 103 10.02 0.51 8.26
C ASP A 103 9.44 1.20 7.02
N LEU A 104 8.32 0.67 6.49
CA LEU A 104 7.64 1.15 5.30
C LEU A 104 6.14 0.85 5.39
N VAL A 105 5.30 1.75 4.89
CA VAL A 105 3.90 1.46 4.57
C VAL A 105 3.69 1.53 3.06
N LEU A 106 3.35 0.40 2.45
CA LEU A 106 2.86 0.35 1.09
C LEU A 106 1.40 0.77 1.04
N VAL A 107 1.04 1.53 0.00
CA VAL A 107 -0.29 2.11 -0.14
C VAL A 107 -0.89 1.70 -1.47
N GLU A 108 -2.10 1.14 -1.43
CA GLU A 108 -2.87 0.73 -2.60
C GLU A 108 -4.21 1.47 -2.66
N GLY A 109 -4.53 2.04 -3.83
CA GLY A 109 -5.85 2.63 -4.11
C GLY A 109 -5.99 4.13 -3.87
N PHE A 110 -5.02 4.78 -3.28
CA PHE A 110 -4.97 6.24 -3.07
C PHE A 110 -4.26 6.95 -4.23
N LYS A 111 -4.91 7.01 -5.40
CA LYS A 111 -4.28 7.52 -6.65
C LYS A 111 -3.87 8.99 -6.58
N ASN A 112 -4.68 9.82 -5.91
CA ASN A 112 -4.53 11.28 -5.89
C ASN A 112 -3.66 11.80 -4.74
N GLU A 113 -3.17 10.92 -3.88
CA GLU A 113 -2.34 11.34 -2.75
C GLU A 113 -0.95 11.80 -3.19
N LYS A 114 -0.47 12.86 -2.54
CA LYS A 114 0.83 13.49 -2.81
C LYS A 114 1.95 12.78 -2.05
N ILE A 115 2.14 11.50 -2.35
CA ILE A 115 3.19 10.65 -1.78
C ILE A 115 3.98 9.98 -2.91
N ALA A 116 5.22 9.57 -2.63
CA ALA A 116 6.03 8.82 -3.58
C ALA A 116 5.27 7.59 -4.13
N LYS A 117 5.38 7.34 -5.45
CA LYS A 117 4.64 6.28 -6.14
C LYS A 117 5.54 5.49 -7.07
N ILE A 118 5.32 4.18 -7.15
CA ILE A 118 5.78 3.36 -8.27
C ILE A 118 4.56 3.10 -9.16
N ALA A 119 4.64 3.50 -10.43
CA ALA A 119 3.62 3.21 -11.43
C ALA A 119 3.85 1.81 -12.00
N LEU A 120 2.83 0.94 -11.97
CA LEU A 120 2.89 -0.36 -12.64
C LEU A 120 2.11 -0.28 -13.95
N PHE A 121 2.78 -0.62 -15.03
CA PHE A 121 2.22 -0.52 -16.38
C PHE A 121 2.46 -1.80 -17.17
N ARG A 122 1.41 -2.28 -17.86
CA ARG A 122 1.50 -3.37 -18.85
C ARG A 122 0.96 -2.90 -20.18
N GLN A 123 1.80 -3.01 -21.21
CA GLN A 123 1.43 -2.61 -22.58
C GLN A 123 0.22 -3.39 -23.08
N SER A 124 0.11 -4.67 -22.71
CA SER A 124 -1.00 -5.55 -23.14
C SER A 124 -2.39 -5.12 -22.68
N LEU A 125 -2.49 -4.20 -21.70
CA LEU A 125 -3.78 -3.70 -21.22
C LEU A 125 -4.40 -2.61 -22.11
N GLY A 126 -3.66 -2.09 -23.11
CA GLY A 126 -4.15 -1.04 -24.00
C GLY A 126 -4.58 0.24 -23.27
N ARG A 127 -3.91 0.57 -22.15
CA ARG A 127 -4.13 1.77 -21.36
C ARG A 127 -3.01 2.78 -21.59
N GLU A 128 -3.26 4.05 -21.27
CA GLU A 128 -2.26 5.09 -21.40
C GLU A 128 -1.41 5.19 -20.11
N LEU A 129 -0.09 5.18 -20.29
CA LEU A 129 0.85 5.36 -19.16
C LEU A 129 0.70 6.74 -18.52
N SER A 130 0.41 7.77 -19.33
CA SER A 130 0.23 9.16 -18.90
C SER A 130 -0.77 9.33 -17.77
N ASP A 131 -1.80 8.50 -17.70
CA ASP A 131 -2.82 8.56 -16.64
C ASP A 131 -2.32 8.07 -15.26
N LEU A 132 -1.15 7.42 -15.24
CA LEU A 132 -0.50 6.94 -14.01
C LEU A 132 0.63 7.85 -13.56
N ILE A 133 1.07 8.81 -14.42
CA ILE A 133 2.24 9.64 -14.17
C ILE A 133 1.81 10.99 -13.60
N ASP A 134 2.37 11.31 -12.43
CA ASP A 134 2.33 12.63 -11.83
C ASP A 134 3.72 12.98 -11.25
N GLU A 135 3.85 14.15 -10.65
CA GLU A 135 5.11 14.64 -10.04
C GLU A 135 5.63 13.80 -8.87
N TYR A 136 4.82 12.87 -8.35
CA TYR A 136 5.16 11.99 -7.23
C TYR A 136 5.60 10.59 -7.68
N VAL A 137 5.54 10.30 -8.97
CA VAL A 137 6.03 9.00 -9.50
C VAL A 137 7.55 9.00 -9.52
N ILE A 138 8.15 8.04 -8.80
CA ILE A 138 9.59 7.91 -8.63
C ILE A 138 10.21 6.78 -9.46
N ALA A 139 9.40 5.87 -9.98
CA ALA A 139 9.81 4.79 -10.88
C ALA A 139 8.59 4.21 -11.61
N ILE A 140 8.85 3.54 -12.73
CA ILE A 140 7.85 2.81 -13.50
C ILE A 140 8.29 1.35 -13.61
N ALA A 141 7.42 0.41 -13.19
CA ALA A 141 7.63 -1.01 -13.43
C ALA A 141 6.74 -1.47 -14.60
N THR A 142 7.37 -1.99 -15.65
CA THR A 142 6.69 -2.33 -16.93
C THR A 142 7.25 -3.60 -17.54
N ASP A 143 6.51 -4.20 -18.49
CA ASP A 143 6.91 -5.36 -19.29
C ASP A 143 7.40 -4.99 -20.70
N GLY A 144 7.57 -3.70 -20.98
CA GLY A 144 8.03 -3.22 -22.28
C GLY A 144 8.93 -2.00 -22.19
N GLU A 145 9.51 -1.62 -23.33
CA GLU A 145 10.30 -0.40 -23.45
C GLU A 145 9.41 0.83 -23.42
N ILE A 146 9.82 1.85 -22.67
CA ILE A 146 9.16 3.15 -22.57
C ILE A 146 10.18 4.26 -22.64
N ASP A 147 9.82 5.37 -23.27
CA ASP A 147 10.64 6.59 -23.30
C ASP A 147 10.30 7.45 -22.09
N THR A 148 11.22 7.53 -21.13
CA THR A 148 11.04 8.26 -19.90
C THR A 148 12.39 8.60 -19.24
N MET A 149 12.39 9.68 -18.42
CA MET A 149 13.53 10.02 -17.57
C MET A 149 13.48 9.33 -16.20
N LEU A 150 12.37 8.68 -15.86
CA LEU A 150 12.23 7.97 -14.59
C LEU A 150 12.94 6.62 -14.63
N PRO A 151 13.40 6.09 -13.49
CA PRO A 151 13.87 4.71 -13.39
C PRO A 151 12.82 3.72 -13.90
N VAL A 152 13.25 2.80 -14.77
CA VAL A 152 12.40 1.74 -15.33
C VAL A 152 12.82 0.41 -14.71
N LEU A 153 11.83 -0.32 -14.21
CA LEU A 153 11.97 -1.62 -13.57
C LEU A 153 11.20 -2.67 -14.38
N ASP A 154 11.68 -3.90 -14.41
CA ASP A 154 10.92 -5.00 -14.99
C ASP A 154 9.83 -5.47 -14.01
N ILE A 155 8.56 -5.31 -14.39
CA ILE A 155 7.41 -5.70 -13.57
C ILE A 155 7.37 -7.23 -13.30
N ASN A 156 8.09 -8.02 -14.09
CA ASN A 156 8.20 -9.47 -13.95
C ASN A 156 9.40 -9.90 -13.07
N GLN A 157 10.19 -8.93 -12.57
CA GLN A 157 11.33 -9.18 -11.68
C GLN A 157 11.10 -8.51 -10.32
N PRO A 158 10.40 -9.16 -9.38
CA PRO A 158 10.11 -8.61 -8.05
C PRO A 158 11.35 -8.19 -7.28
N GLU A 159 12.50 -8.85 -7.52
CA GLU A 159 13.80 -8.55 -6.91
C GLU A 159 14.30 -7.13 -7.27
N GLN A 160 14.12 -6.71 -8.53
CA GLN A 160 14.45 -5.34 -8.95
C GLN A 160 13.60 -4.33 -8.22
N VAL A 161 12.30 -4.58 -8.10
CA VAL A 161 11.35 -3.69 -7.42
C VAL A 161 11.69 -3.61 -5.92
N ALA A 162 11.96 -4.74 -5.27
CA ALA A 162 12.34 -4.78 -3.85
C ALA A 162 13.66 -4.03 -3.59
N THR A 163 14.67 -4.22 -4.46
CA THR A 163 15.96 -3.53 -4.36
C THR A 163 15.79 -2.02 -4.55
N PHE A 164 14.99 -1.59 -5.54
CA PHE A 164 14.69 -0.18 -5.75
C PHE A 164 14.02 0.46 -4.53
N ILE A 165 13.01 -0.20 -3.95
CA ILE A 165 12.31 0.27 -2.76
C ILE A 165 13.30 0.43 -1.58
N GLN A 166 14.16 -0.55 -1.37
CA GLN A 166 15.17 -0.52 -0.31
C GLN A 166 16.17 0.64 -0.50
N GLN A 167 16.64 0.88 -1.73
CA GLN A 167 17.51 1.99 -2.05
C GLN A 167 16.81 3.33 -1.83
N TRP A 168 15.55 3.46 -2.28
CA TRP A 168 14.74 4.64 -2.06
C TRP A 168 14.56 4.93 -0.56
N LEU A 169 14.28 3.91 0.25
CA LEU A 169 14.18 4.06 1.71
C LEU A 169 15.48 4.58 2.33
N LYS A 170 16.63 4.02 1.95
CA LYS A 170 17.95 4.48 2.45
C LYS A 170 18.20 5.95 2.14
N ASN A 171 17.80 6.38 0.95
CA ASN A 171 18.03 7.77 0.50
C ASN A 171 17.06 8.77 1.15
N ASN A 172 15.94 8.31 1.73
CA ASN A 172 14.90 9.16 2.32
C ASN A 172 14.77 9.03 3.85
N ASN A 173 15.51 8.11 4.47
CA ASN A 173 15.60 7.93 5.92
C ASN A 173 16.81 8.65 6.55
N LEU A 174 17.17 9.83 6.03
CA LEU A 174 18.16 10.72 6.61
C LEU A 174 17.57 11.59 7.72
#